data_b1d328b8f26adb8463efaf4c8fa66eeb
#
_entry.id   b1d328b8f26adb8463efaf4c8fa66eeb
#
_cell.length_a   1.000
_cell.length_b   1.000
_cell.length_c   1.000
_cell.angle_alpha   90.00
_cell.angle_beta   90.00
_cell.angle_gamma   90.00
#
_symmetry.space_group_name_H-M   'P 1'
#
loop_
_entity.id
_entity.type
_entity.pdbx_description
1 polymer ?
#
loop_
_entity_poly.entity_id
_entity_poly.type
_entity_poly.pdbx_seq_one_letter_code
_entity_poly.pdbx_strand_id
1 'polypeptide(L)'
;MGKQEIIKIIRNKKPEMESRYGVQRLGLFGSYVKEKQGKRSDIDILVTFNRDIDLFDFLDLREYLESRLSFKVDLVMESALKPAIGKRILSEVEYV
;
A
#
# COMPACT_ATOMS: atom_id res chain seq x y z
N MET A 1 -9.35 7.71 -10.58
CA MET A 1 -9.67 7.11 -9.28
C MET A 1 -9.18 8.03 -8.17
N GLY A 2 -10.01 8.30 -7.20
CA GLY A 2 -9.65 9.19 -6.09
C GLY A 2 -9.28 8.42 -4.83
N LYS A 3 -8.80 9.16 -3.84
CA LYS A 3 -8.34 8.60 -2.57
C LYS A 3 -9.41 7.73 -1.87
N GLN A 4 -10.63 8.23 -1.78
CA GLN A 4 -11.70 7.52 -1.06
C GLN A 4 -12.08 6.21 -1.74
N GLU A 5 -12.05 6.18 -3.05
CA GLU A 5 -12.34 4.98 -3.81
C GLU A 5 -11.27 3.91 -3.60
N ILE A 6 -10.00 4.34 -3.57
CA ILE A 6 -8.87 3.44 -3.29
C ILE A 6 -9.00 2.86 -1.89
N ILE A 7 -9.27 3.70 -0.91
CA ILE A 7 -9.44 3.27 0.49
C ILE A 7 -10.57 2.26 0.61
N LYS A 8 -11.68 2.49 -0.07
CA LYS A 8 -12.84 1.59 -0.04
C LYS A 8 -12.48 0.21 -0.60
N ILE A 9 -11.77 0.17 -1.73
CA ILE A 9 -11.36 -1.09 -2.35
C ILE A 9 -10.40 -1.85 -1.43
N ILE A 10 -9.39 -1.17 -0.89
CA ILE A 10 -8.40 -1.79 0.00
C ILE A 10 -9.09 -2.33 1.25
N ARG A 11 -9.96 -1.55 1.87
CA ARG A 11 -10.68 -1.96 3.07
C ARG A 11 -11.51 -3.20 2.82
N ASN A 12 -12.15 -3.29 1.67
CA ASN A 12 -12.96 -4.45 1.28
C ASN A 12 -12.11 -5.71 1.13
N LYS A 13 -10.87 -5.57 0.63
CA LYS A 13 -9.98 -6.70 0.35
C LYS A 13 -9.02 -7.01 1.50
N LYS A 14 -8.99 -6.21 2.53
CA LYS A 14 -8.06 -6.36 3.63
C LYS A 14 -8.13 -7.73 4.33
N PRO A 15 -9.33 -8.26 4.64
CA PRO A 15 -9.41 -9.59 5.26
C PRO A 15 -8.71 -10.69 4.47
N GLU A 16 -8.83 -10.67 3.14
CA GLU A 16 -8.16 -11.64 2.28
C GLU A 16 -6.65 -11.46 2.31
N MET A 17 -6.18 -10.22 2.30
CA MET A 17 -4.75 -9.93 2.38
C MET A 17 -4.15 -10.32 3.73
N GLU A 18 -4.89 -10.13 4.81
CA GLU A 18 -4.47 -10.55 6.14
C GLU A 18 -4.31 -12.08 6.20
N SER A 19 -5.29 -12.79 5.68
CA SER A 19 -5.30 -14.24 5.69
C SER A 19 -4.24 -14.84 4.76
N ARG A 20 -4.15 -14.33 3.55
CA ARG A 20 -3.30 -14.91 2.51
C ARG A 20 -1.83 -14.52 2.65
N TYR A 21 -1.55 -13.28 3.00
CA TYR A 21 -0.19 -12.74 3.01
C TYR A 21 0.33 -12.38 4.40
N GLY A 22 -0.51 -12.42 5.41
CA GLY A 22 -0.11 -12.00 6.76
C GLY A 22 0.04 -10.49 6.87
N VAL A 23 -0.71 -9.74 6.08
CA VAL A 23 -0.70 -8.28 6.16
C VAL A 23 -1.20 -7.85 7.54
N GLN A 24 -0.45 -6.97 8.20
CA GLN A 24 -0.83 -6.40 9.49
C GLN A 24 -1.48 -5.03 9.29
N ARG A 25 -0.80 -4.14 8.57
CA ARG A 25 -1.34 -2.81 8.26
C ARG A 25 -1.05 -2.44 6.82
N LEU A 26 -1.96 -1.70 6.24
CA LEU A 26 -1.80 -1.07 4.94
C LEU A 26 -2.10 0.41 5.08
N GLY A 27 -1.32 1.23 4.42
CA GLY A 27 -1.52 2.66 4.44
C GLY A 27 -1.30 3.27 3.06
N LEU A 28 -2.03 4.32 2.77
CA LEU A 28 -1.89 5.08 1.54
C LEU A 28 -1.02 6.29 1.81
N PHE A 29 -0.03 6.54 0.96
CA PHE A 29 0.81 7.73 1.09
C PHE A 29 1.10 8.32 -0.29
N GLY A 30 1.89 9.37 -0.33
CA GLY A 30 2.29 9.97 -1.59
C GLY A 30 1.21 10.83 -2.24
N SER A 31 1.21 10.89 -3.58
CA SER A 31 0.38 11.82 -4.32
C SER A 31 -1.12 11.62 -4.12
N TYR A 32 -1.58 10.37 -3.97
CA TYR A 32 -3.00 10.11 -3.76
C TYR A 32 -3.51 10.58 -2.40
N VAL A 33 -2.67 10.52 -1.36
CA VAL A 33 -3.05 11.07 -0.05
C VAL A 33 -3.13 12.59 -0.11
N LYS A 34 -2.19 13.20 -0.81
CA LYS A 34 -2.15 14.66 -0.97
C LYS A 34 -3.11 15.16 -2.04
N GLU A 35 -3.77 14.24 -2.74
CA GLU A 35 -4.70 14.53 -3.83
C GLU A 35 -4.07 15.36 -4.95
N LYS A 36 -2.78 15.08 -5.21
CA LYS A 36 -1.98 15.73 -6.26
C LYS A 36 -1.60 14.77 -7.37
N GLN A 37 -2.37 13.69 -7.53
CA GLN A 37 -2.09 12.68 -8.54
C GLN A 37 -2.33 13.19 -9.96
N GLY A 38 -1.39 12.84 -10.84
CA GLY A 38 -1.57 13.03 -12.27
C GLY A 38 -2.12 11.76 -12.92
N LYS A 39 -2.28 11.79 -14.24
CA LYS A 39 -2.83 10.65 -14.99
C LYS A 39 -2.01 9.37 -14.88
N ARG A 40 -0.72 9.48 -14.60
CA ARG A 40 0.22 8.36 -14.53
C ARG A 40 0.82 8.15 -13.14
N SER A 41 0.21 8.75 -12.13
CA SER A 41 0.70 8.57 -10.76
C SER A 41 0.47 7.14 -10.32
N ASP A 42 1.51 6.52 -9.75
CA ASP A 42 1.38 5.22 -9.11
C ASP A 42 0.66 5.40 -7.77
N ILE A 43 0.01 4.34 -7.33
CA ILE A 43 -0.61 4.34 -6.00
C ILE A 43 0.45 3.85 -5.02
N ASP A 44 0.84 4.71 -4.08
CA ASP A 44 1.87 4.41 -3.09
C ASP A 44 1.23 3.79 -1.86
N ILE A 45 1.60 2.54 -1.56
CA ILE A 45 1.04 1.79 -0.44
C ILE A 45 2.15 1.31 0.48
N LEU A 46 1.99 1.62 1.77
CA LEU A 46 2.88 1.16 2.82
C LEU A 46 2.28 -0.09 3.45
N VAL A 47 3.11 -1.11 3.69
CA VAL A 47 2.62 -2.37 4.24
C VAL A 47 3.50 -2.86 5.39
N THR A 48 2.86 -3.42 6.42
CA THR A 48 3.53 -4.18 7.45
C THR A 48 2.92 -5.58 7.50
N PHE A 49 3.75 -6.55 7.89
CA PHE A 49 3.32 -7.95 7.97
C PHE A 49 3.44 -8.46 9.40
N ASN A 50 2.60 -9.42 9.78
CA ASN A 50 2.64 -10.05 11.08
C ASN A 50 3.51 -11.31 11.10
N ARG A 51 4.20 -11.60 10.00
CA ARG A 51 5.12 -12.74 9.84
C ARG A 51 6.15 -12.39 8.79
N ASP A 52 7.20 -13.19 8.71
CA ASP A 52 8.19 -13.03 7.64
C ASP A 52 7.56 -13.38 6.30
N ILE A 53 7.91 -12.61 5.29
CA ILE A 53 7.38 -12.79 3.94
C ILE A 53 8.57 -12.80 2.98
N ASP A 54 8.54 -13.71 2.00
CA ASP A 54 9.58 -13.75 0.99
C ASP A 54 9.29 -12.81 -0.17
N LEU A 55 10.26 -12.66 -1.06
CA LEU A 55 10.13 -11.76 -2.20
C LEU A 55 8.98 -12.14 -3.14
N PHE A 56 8.76 -13.44 -3.34
CA PHE A 56 7.69 -13.90 -4.24
C PHE A 56 6.33 -13.54 -3.69
N ASP A 57 6.12 -13.71 -2.38
CA ASP A 57 4.85 -13.35 -1.74
C ASP A 57 4.65 -11.83 -1.78
N PHE A 58 5.72 -11.07 -1.58
CA PHE A 58 5.67 -9.60 -1.66
C PHE A 58 5.24 -9.14 -3.05
N LEU A 59 5.85 -9.69 -4.10
CA LEU A 59 5.50 -9.34 -5.47
C LEU A 59 4.09 -9.81 -5.84
N ASP A 60 3.66 -10.95 -5.31
CA ASP A 60 2.32 -11.46 -5.52
C ASP A 60 1.27 -10.53 -4.89
N LEU A 61 1.55 -10.02 -3.70
CA LEU A 61 0.69 -9.04 -3.04
C LEU A 61 0.58 -7.75 -3.87
N ARG A 62 1.70 -7.28 -4.41
CA ARG A 62 1.68 -6.11 -5.28
C ARG A 62 0.80 -6.33 -6.50
N GLU A 63 0.94 -7.48 -7.16
CA GLU A 63 0.12 -7.82 -8.33
C GLU A 63 -1.35 -7.95 -7.95
N TYR A 64 -1.64 -8.52 -6.79
CA TYR A 64 -3.00 -8.62 -6.28
C TYR A 64 -3.62 -7.22 -6.14
N LEU A 65 -2.90 -6.30 -5.51
CA LEU A 65 -3.36 -4.93 -5.34
C LEU A 65 -3.57 -4.23 -6.69
N GLU A 66 -2.62 -4.40 -7.61
CA GLU A 66 -2.75 -3.82 -8.95
C GLU A 66 -3.99 -4.34 -9.68
N SER A 67 -4.29 -5.62 -9.54
CA SER A 67 -5.46 -6.21 -10.18
C SER A 67 -6.77 -5.68 -9.61
N ARG A 68 -6.81 -5.41 -8.31
CA ARG A 68 -8.02 -4.91 -7.64
C ARG A 68 -8.21 -3.42 -7.85
N LEU A 69 -7.11 -2.67 -7.93
CA LEU A 69 -7.17 -1.22 -8.10
C LEU A 69 -7.15 -0.79 -9.56
N SER A 70 -6.74 -1.66 -10.46
CA SER A 70 -6.57 -1.37 -11.89
C SER A 70 -5.60 -0.22 -12.15
N PHE A 71 -4.58 -0.09 -11.30
CA PHE A 71 -3.55 0.92 -11.37
C PHE A 71 -2.22 0.32 -10.92
N LYS A 72 -1.14 0.93 -11.37
CA LYS A 72 0.19 0.56 -10.92
C LYS A 72 0.35 0.90 -9.43
N VAL A 73 0.90 -0.04 -8.68
CA VAL A 73 1.10 0.11 -7.23
C VAL A 73 2.58 0.10 -6.91
N ASP A 74 3.02 1.09 -6.15
CA ASP A 74 4.34 1.13 -5.55
C ASP A 74 4.18 0.64 -4.11
N LEU A 75 4.48 -0.63 -3.87
CA LEU A 75 4.33 -1.27 -2.58
C LEU A 75 5.64 -1.19 -1.81
N VAL A 76 5.59 -0.64 -0.61
CA VAL A 76 6.77 -0.39 0.21
C VAL A 76 6.58 -1.02 1.58
N MET A 77 7.57 -1.82 2.03
CA MET A 77 7.59 -2.36 3.38
C MET A 77 8.07 -1.27 4.34
N GLU A 78 7.33 -1.06 5.41
CA GLU A 78 7.70 -0.08 6.43
C GLU A 78 9.10 -0.34 6.99
N SER A 79 9.44 -1.61 7.22
CA SER A 79 10.74 -2.01 7.75
C SER A 79 11.91 -1.72 6.79
N ALA A 80 11.64 -1.49 5.52
CA ALA A 80 12.68 -1.20 4.52
C ALA A 80 12.95 0.30 4.37
N LEU A 81 12.19 1.16 5.04
CA LEU A 81 12.35 2.60 4.93
C LEU A 81 13.60 3.10 5.63
N LYS A 82 14.36 3.95 4.95
CA LYS A 82 15.47 4.66 5.58
C LYS A 82 14.92 5.70 6.55
N PRO A 83 15.62 6.00 7.66
CA PRO A 83 15.08 6.86 8.72
C PRO A 83 14.49 8.19 8.26
N ALA A 84 15.20 8.94 7.41
CA ALA A 84 14.74 10.24 6.97
C ALA A 84 13.48 10.15 6.11
N ILE A 85 13.49 9.24 5.12
CA ILE A 85 12.35 9.02 4.23
C ILE A 85 11.19 8.39 4.99
N GLY A 86 11.50 7.46 5.89
CA GLY A 86 10.49 6.80 6.71
C GLY A 86 9.73 7.77 7.58
N LYS A 87 10.44 8.69 8.22
CA LYS A 87 9.83 9.71 9.07
C LYS A 87 8.83 10.57 8.27
N ARG A 88 9.22 10.96 7.05
CA ARG A 88 8.37 11.74 6.17
C ARG A 88 7.12 10.96 5.75
N ILE A 89 7.30 9.71 5.31
CA ILE A 89 6.19 8.87 4.88
C ILE A 89 5.23 8.61 6.03
N LEU A 90 5.76 8.27 7.21
CA LEU A 90 4.93 7.98 8.37
C LEU A 90 4.16 9.21 8.86
N SER A 91 4.64 10.42 8.58
CA SER A 91 3.92 11.64 8.95
C SER A 91 2.72 11.91 8.05
N GLU A 92 2.69 11.35 6.85
CA GLU A 92 1.59 11.60 5.90
C GLU A 92 0.73 10.39 5.58
N VAL A 93 1.13 9.19 6.02
CA VAL A 93 0.39 7.97 5.69
C VAL A 93 -1.01 7.95 6.33
N GLU A 94 -1.98 7.50 5.53
CA GLU A 94 -3.33 7.20 6.02
C GLU A 94 -3.52 5.70 6.01
N TYR A 95 -3.59 5.10 7.20
CA TYR A 95 -3.81 3.67 7.33
C TYR A 95 -5.26 3.29 7.02
N VAL A 96 -5.40 2.13 6.41
CA VAL A 96 -6.70 1.61 6.01
C VAL A 96 -7.10 0.44 6.91
#